data_c8bde5a9b6d6b2faa337a86764d2f3c6
#
_entry.id   c8bde5a9b6d6b2faa337a86764d2f3c6
#
_cell.length_a   1.000
_cell.length_b   1.000
_cell.length_c   1.000
_cell.angle_alpha   90.00
_cell.angle_beta   90.00
_cell.angle_gamma   90.00
#
_symmetry.space_group_name_H-M   'P 1'
#
loop_
_entity.id
_entity.type
_entity.pdbx_description
1 polymer ?
#
loop_
_entity_poly.entity_id
_entity_poly.type
_entity_poly.pdbx_seq_one_letter_code
_entity_poly.pdbx_strand_id
1 'polypeptide(L)'
;LIIKKEQLEMIKKRLPLTAIMDTRKHIEVCFTPGEYAYYKDEFEIVVVIDVLRATSAICAAFDNGIEAIIPVPTVEEAWEYKQKGYLAGAERKGQIVEGFDFGNSPFSYMKEEFRGKEVVLTTTNGTKSLDVAKDAEIVVVGSFLNLDILSKWLAEQNKNVLCLCSGWQDKFNLEDTICAGAISDYLISTGQFTSVEDSSIAAKYLYLSAKDNYLGYLKSSSHRRRLKNLNLNEDIKYCLTPNQTDVIPILKNGKLVKL
;
A
#
# COMPACT_ATOMS: atom_id res chain seq x y z
N LEU A 1 -53.82 -17.11 23.14
CA LEU A 1 -53.97 -16.13 22.05
C LEU A 1 -53.86 -16.88 20.73
N ILE A 2 -54.99 -17.19 20.08
CA ILE A 2 -55.00 -17.88 18.77
C ILE A 2 -54.88 -16.79 17.70
N ILE A 3 -53.71 -16.66 17.11
CA ILE A 3 -53.52 -15.79 15.94
C ILE A 3 -54.31 -16.41 14.79
N LYS A 4 -55.28 -15.66 14.21
CA LYS A 4 -56.10 -16.13 13.09
C LYS A 4 -55.21 -16.39 11.89
N LYS A 5 -55.49 -17.49 11.17
CA LYS A 5 -54.75 -17.96 9.99
C LYS A 5 -54.56 -16.86 8.93
N GLU A 6 -55.51 -15.92 8.82
CA GLU A 6 -55.44 -14.73 7.94
C GLU A 6 -54.36 -13.70 8.34
N GLN A 7 -54.06 -13.57 9.61
CA GLN A 7 -52.96 -12.70 10.09
C GLN A 7 -51.59 -13.32 9.79
N LEU A 8 -51.48 -14.65 9.82
CA LEU A 8 -50.26 -15.36 9.44
C LEU A 8 -49.99 -15.23 7.92
N GLU A 9 -51.06 -15.25 7.09
CA GLU A 9 -50.97 -15.05 5.63
C GLU A 9 -50.61 -13.60 5.28
N MET A 10 -51.12 -12.61 6.03
CA MET A 10 -50.72 -11.21 5.85
C MET A 10 -49.27 -10.94 6.28
N ILE A 11 -48.78 -11.65 7.30
CA ILE A 11 -47.35 -11.57 7.71
C ILE A 11 -46.46 -12.21 6.66
N LYS A 12 -46.90 -13.29 6.02
CA LYS A 12 -46.19 -13.95 4.93
C LYS A 12 -46.22 -13.16 3.60
N LYS A 13 -47.24 -12.30 3.40
CA LYS A 13 -47.33 -11.38 2.26
C LYS A 13 -46.63 -10.04 2.44
N ARG A 14 -46.15 -9.72 3.64
CA ARG A 14 -45.29 -8.58 3.87
C ARG A 14 -43.88 -8.97 3.50
N LEU A 15 -43.57 -8.66 2.23
CA LEU A 15 -42.25 -8.55 1.60
C LEU A 15 -41.44 -9.86 1.64
N PRO A 16 -41.01 -10.35 0.48
CA PRO A 16 -39.70 -10.91 0.44
C PRO A 16 -38.81 -9.75 0.91
N LEU A 17 -38.21 -9.84 2.10
CA LEU A 17 -36.91 -9.27 2.30
C LEU A 17 -36.03 -10.02 1.29
N THR A 18 -36.09 -9.60 0.03
CA THR A 18 -34.91 -9.65 -0.79
C THR A 18 -33.93 -8.86 0.03
N ALA A 19 -33.11 -9.54 0.79
CA ALA A 19 -31.85 -9.00 1.24
C ALA A 19 -31.32 -8.40 -0.06
N ILE A 20 -31.32 -7.07 -0.18
CA ILE A 20 -30.60 -6.38 -1.24
C ILE A 20 -29.19 -6.82 -0.96
N MET A 21 -28.72 -7.83 -1.71
CA MET A 21 -27.32 -8.24 -1.59
C MET A 21 -26.52 -6.99 -1.87
N ASP A 22 -25.75 -6.56 -0.90
CA ASP A 22 -24.86 -5.42 -1.10
C ASP A 22 -23.90 -5.80 -2.21
N THR A 23 -24.08 -5.16 -3.37
CA THR A 23 -23.28 -5.45 -4.57
C THR A 23 -21.99 -4.62 -4.62
N ARG A 24 -21.79 -3.77 -3.60
CA ARG A 24 -20.58 -2.98 -3.49
C ARG A 24 -19.39 -3.88 -3.24
N LYS A 25 -18.25 -3.44 -3.72
CA LYS A 25 -16.97 -4.08 -3.44
C LYS A 25 -16.48 -3.75 -2.04
N HIS A 26 -15.61 -4.58 -1.51
CA HIS A 26 -15.02 -4.37 -0.20
C HIS A 26 -13.68 -3.67 -0.33
N ILE A 27 -13.41 -2.75 0.60
CA ILE A 27 -12.10 -2.16 0.85
C ILE A 27 -11.74 -2.37 2.31
N GLU A 28 -10.62 -3.06 2.57
CA GLU A 28 -10.17 -3.31 3.92
C GLU A 28 -8.70 -2.95 4.11
N VAL A 29 -8.28 -2.80 5.37
CA VAL A 29 -6.91 -2.42 5.74
C VAL A 29 -6.31 -3.51 6.62
N CYS A 30 -5.25 -4.13 6.14
CA CYS A 30 -4.39 -5.03 6.89
C CYS A 30 -3.21 -4.23 7.46
N PHE A 31 -3.07 -4.15 8.77
CA PHE A 31 -2.09 -3.26 9.40
C PHE A 31 -0.65 -3.77 9.33
N THR A 32 -0.45 -5.07 9.16
CA THR A 32 0.87 -5.67 9.10
C THR A 32 0.90 -6.90 8.19
N PRO A 33 2.04 -7.24 7.58
CA PRO A 33 2.15 -8.44 6.75
C PRO A 33 1.86 -9.74 7.51
N GLY A 34 2.07 -9.76 8.84
CA GLY A 34 1.77 -10.92 9.67
C GLY A 34 0.28 -11.26 9.74
N GLU A 35 -0.61 -10.30 9.50
CA GLU A 35 -2.05 -10.48 9.49
C GLU A 35 -2.61 -10.86 8.10
N TYR A 36 -1.80 -10.74 7.04
CA TYR A 36 -2.25 -10.93 5.65
C TYR A 36 -2.95 -12.26 5.39
N ALA A 37 -2.53 -13.33 6.08
CA ALA A 37 -3.13 -14.66 5.93
C ALA A 37 -4.63 -14.72 6.24
N TYR A 38 -5.15 -13.77 7.03
CA TYR A 38 -6.58 -13.68 7.35
C TYR A 38 -7.42 -13.06 6.22
N TYR A 39 -6.78 -12.39 5.25
CA TYR A 39 -7.44 -11.61 4.19
C TYR A 39 -7.23 -12.17 2.78
N LYS A 40 -6.15 -12.95 2.56
CA LYS A 40 -5.61 -13.27 1.24
C LYS A 40 -6.60 -13.87 0.24
N ASP A 41 -7.60 -14.62 0.70
CA ASP A 41 -8.55 -15.33 -0.17
C ASP A 41 -9.82 -14.51 -0.48
N GLU A 42 -9.94 -13.29 0.05
CA GLU A 42 -11.14 -12.46 -0.05
C GLU A 42 -10.94 -11.22 -0.95
N PHE A 43 -9.70 -10.90 -1.31
CA PHE A 43 -9.33 -9.68 -2.02
C PHE A 43 -8.53 -9.96 -3.27
N GLU A 44 -9.05 -9.51 -4.41
CA GLU A 44 -8.39 -9.71 -5.70
C GLU A 44 -7.25 -8.70 -5.91
N ILE A 45 -7.35 -7.49 -5.35
CA ILE A 45 -6.31 -6.46 -5.45
C ILE A 45 -5.68 -6.22 -4.08
N VAL A 46 -4.36 -6.29 -4.01
CA VAL A 46 -3.58 -5.92 -2.84
C VAL A 46 -2.75 -4.68 -3.15
N VAL A 47 -2.95 -3.62 -2.37
CA VAL A 47 -2.16 -2.39 -2.42
C VAL A 47 -1.11 -2.45 -1.33
N VAL A 48 0.15 -2.66 -1.70
CA VAL A 48 1.26 -2.67 -0.74
C VAL A 48 1.70 -1.24 -0.41
N ILE A 49 1.75 -0.91 0.88
CA ILE A 49 2.04 0.43 1.39
C ILE A 49 3.21 0.40 2.38
N ASP A 50 4.28 1.12 2.07
CA ASP A 50 5.45 1.41 2.92
C ASP A 50 5.87 2.85 2.63
N VAL A 51 5.14 3.81 3.20
CA VAL A 51 5.29 5.24 2.89
C VAL A 51 6.68 5.75 3.22
N LEU A 52 7.25 5.31 4.34
CA LEU A 52 8.57 5.73 4.79
C LEU A 52 9.53 4.51 4.86
N ARG A 53 10.12 4.06 3.70
CA ARG A 53 10.18 4.83 2.45
C ARG A 53 9.97 3.98 1.18
N ALA A 54 9.87 2.65 1.29
CA ALA A 54 10.03 1.75 0.14
C ALA A 54 9.04 2.05 -1.00
N THR A 55 7.73 2.16 -0.73
CA THR A 55 6.76 2.39 -1.80
C THR A 55 6.84 3.80 -2.39
N SER A 56 7.22 4.80 -1.60
CA SER A 56 7.51 6.14 -2.13
C SER A 56 8.74 6.13 -3.04
N ALA A 57 9.81 5.40 -2.67
CA ALA A 57 11.00 5.25 -3.51
C ALA A 57 10.68 4.52 -4.82
N ILE A 58 9.86 3.47 -4.79
CA ILE A 58 9.40 2.73 -5.97
C ILE A 58 8.60 3.66 -6.90
N CYS A 59 7.65 4.44 -6.38
CA CYS A 59 6.89 5.39 -7.19
C CYS A 59 7.81 6.43 -7.84
N ALA A 60 8.74 7.02 -7.08
CA ALA A 60 9.72 7.97 -7.60
C ALA A 60 10.63 7.34 -8.66
N ALA A 61 11.02 6.09 -8.51
CA ALA A 61 11.84 5.36 -9.46
C ALA A 61 11.17 5.26 -10.84
N PHE A 62 9.91 4.80 -10.87
CA PHE A 62 9.15 4.70 -12.12
C PHE A 62 8.83 6.05 -12.74
N ASP A 63 8.58 7.08 -11.94
CA ASP A 63 8.37 8.44 -12.42
C ASP A 63 9.62 8.99 -13.13
N ASN A 64 10.80 8.60 -12.65
CA ASN A 64 12.09 8.99 -13.23
C ASN A 64 12.59 8.02 -14.33
N GLY A 65 11.76 7.08 -14.76
CA GLY A 65 12.02 6.28 -15.97
C GLY A 65 12.78 4.98 -15.74
N ILE A 66 12.84 4.45 -14.52
CA ILE A 66 13.27 3.06 -14.30
C ILE A 66 12.31 2.13 -15.05
N GLU A 67 12.85 1.12 -15.74
CA GLU A 67 12.08 0.18 -16.55
C GLU A 67 11.39 -0.88 -15.68
N ALA A 68 12.13 -1.47 -14.75
CA ALA A 68 11.59 -2.47 -13.83
C ALA A 68 12.35 -2.51 -12.50
N ILE A 69 11.66 -2.94 -11.44
CA ILE A 69 12.27 -3.22 -10.14
C ILE A 69 12.03 -4.69 -9.81
N ILE A 70 13.09 -5.42 -9.48
CA ILE A 70 13.06 -6.80 -9.01
C ILE A 70 13.10 -6.75 -7.47
N PRO A 71 11.96 -6.89 -6.77
CA PRO A 71 11.96 -6.96 -5.33
C PRO A 71 12.46 -8.32 -4.88
N VAL A 72 13.43 -8.34 -3.97
CA VAL A 72 13.94 -9.58 -3.38
C VAL A 72 13.87 -9.52 -1.85
N PRO A 73 13.57 -10.65 -1.16
CA PRO A 73 13.35 -10.64 0.28
C PRO A 73 14.63 -10.45 1.10
N THR A 74 15.80 -10.85 0.58
CA THR A 74 17.05 -10.90 1.35
C THR A 74 18.16 -10.04 0.75
N VAL A 75 19.13 -9.67 1.59
CA VAL A 75 20.34 -8.96 1.15
C VAL A 75 21.21 -9.89 0.30
N GLU A 76 21.25 -11.14 0.65
CA GLU A 76 22.01 -12.20 -0.03
C GLU A 76 21.54 -12.36 -1.47
N GLU A 77 20.23 -12.44 -1.71
CA GLU A 77 19.67 -12.50 -3.06
C GLU A 77 19.95 -11.23 -3.87
N ALA A 78 19.81 -10.05 -3.24
CA ALA A 78 20.17 -8.79 -3.89
C ALA A 78 21.66 -8.74 -4.28
N TRP A 79 22.51 -9.33 -3.43
CA TRP A 79 23.95 -9.43 -3.71
C TRP A 79 24.26 -10.34 -4.91
N GLU A 80 23.56 -11.47 -5.03
CA GLU A 80 23.68 -12.36 -6.19
C GLU A 80 23.34 -11.66 -7.51
N TYR A 81 22.29 -10.84 -7.51
CA TYR A 81 21.95 -10.02 -8.68
C TYR A 81 23.03 -8.97 -8.97
N LYS A 82 23.58 -8.32 -7.94
CA LYS A 82 24.66 -7.37 -8.10
C LYS A 82 25.90 -8.01 -8.72
N GLN A 83 26.27 -9.22 -8.30
CA GLN A 83 27.38 -9.97 -8.91
C GLN A 83 27.13 -10.33 -10.39
N LYS A 84 25.88 -10.41 -10.83
CA LYS A 84 25.49 -10.58 -12.23
C LYS A 84 25.45 -9.26 -13.02
N GLY A 85 25.84 -8.13 -12.41
CA GLY A 85 25.93 -6.83 -13.04
C GLY A 85 24.67 -5.95 -12.96
N TYR A 86 23.68 -6.34 -12.18
CA TYR A 86 22.50 -5.47 -11.92
C TYR A 86 22.86 -4.33 -10.98
N LEU A 87 22.25 -3.17 -11.18
CA LEU A 87 22.19 -2.13 -10.16
C LEU A 87 21.32 -2.63 -9.02
N ALA A 88 21.86 -2.65 -7.80
CA ALA A 88 21.19 -3.25 -6.66
C ALA A 88 21.12 -2.29 -5.46
N GLY A 89 19.93 -2.12 -4.94
CA GLY A 89 19.61 -1.37 -3.73
C GLY A 89 19.33 -2.28 -2.55
N ALA A 90 19.91 -1.96 -1.41
CA ALA A 90 19.61 -2.63 -0.16
C ALA A 90 19.52 -1.63 0.99
N GLU A 91 18.44 -1.74 1.75
CA GLU A 91 18.21 -0.94 2.95
C GLU A 91 18.01 -1.84 4.16
N ARG A 92 18.70 -1.51 5.25
CA ARG A 92 18.43 -2.06 6.58
C ARG A 92 18.52 -0.94 7.62
N LYS A 93 17.54 -0.85 8.52
CA LYS A 93 17.43 0.16 9.58
C LYS A 93 17.47 1.61 9.09
N GLY A 94 16.94 1.89 7.88
CA GLY A 94 16.91 3.22 7.27
C GLY A 94 18.19 3.61 6.51
N GLN A 95 19.22 2.77 6.49
CA GLN A 95 20.53 3.05 5.89
C GLN A 95 20.81 2.10 4.72
N ILE A 96 21.66 2.57 3.80
CA ILE A 96 22.18 1.75 2.70
C ILE A 96 23.07 0.66 3.30
N VAL A 97 22.89 -0.58 2.84
CA VAL A 97 23.80 -1.67 3.20
C VAL A 97 25.12 -1.49 2.44
N GLU A 98 26.24 -1.67 3.16
CA GLU A 98 27.57 -1.52 2.58
C GLU A 98 27.76 -2.40 1.32
N GLY A 99 28.36 -1.83 0.30
CA GLY A 99 28.61 -2.49 -0.98
C GLY A 99 27.47 -2.40 -2.00
N PHE A 100 26.30 -1.85 -1.63
CA PHE A 100 25.19 -1.65 -2.57
C PHE A 100 25.20 -0.24 -3.20
N ASP A 101 24.55 -0.10 -4.36
CA ASP A 101 24.62 1.12 -5.17
C ASP A 101 23.70 2.22 -4.61
N PHE A 102 22.60 1.82 -3.94
CA PHE A 102 21.60 2.73 -3.37
C PHE A 102 20.78 2.05 -2.26
N GLY A 103 19.94 2.83 -1.60
CA GLY A 103 18.97 2.35 -0.61
C GLY A 103 17.53 2.57 -1.07
N ASN A 104 16.65 2.94 -0.14
CA ASN A 104 15.25 3.26 -0.42
C ASN A 104 14.91 4.76 -0.26
N SER A 105 15.88 5.66 -0.48
CA SER A 105 15.60 7.09 -0.63
C SER A 105 15.02 7.35 -2.02
N PRO A 106 13.86 8.06 -2.14
CA PRO A 106 13.32 8.46 -3.44
C PRO A 106 14.35 9.19 -4.32
N PHE A 107 15.16 10.05 -3.71
CA PHE A 107 16.18 10.84 -4.41
C PHE A 107 17.31 10.01 -5.03
N SER A 108 17.55 8.80 -4.53
CA SER A 108 18.55 7.89 -5.12
C SER A 108 18.19 7.50 -6.55
N TYR A 109 16.89 7.43 -6.88
CA TYR A 109 16.38 6.96 -8.16
C TYR A 109 16.18 8.08 -9.20
N MET A 110 16.38 9.36 -8.81
CA MET A 110 16.22 10.52 -9.69
C MET A 110 17.46 10.82 -10.54
N LYS A 111 18.45 9.96 -10.50
CA LYS A 111 19.67 10.11 -11.29
C LYS A 111 19.47 9.58 -12.71
N GLU A 112 19.97 10.29 -13.71
CA GLU A 112 19.86 9.93 -15.13
C GLU A 112 20.41 8.54 -15.44
N GLU A 113 21.44 8.10 -14.71
CA GLU A 113 22.06 6.77 -14.88
C GLU A 113 21.12 5.58 -14.66
N PHE A 114 19.98 5.79 -13.97
CA PHE A 114 18.97 4.74 -13.70
C PHE A 114 17.89 4.65 -14.77
N ARG A 115 17.76 5.66 -15.63
CA ARG A 115 16.73 5.70 -16.66
C ARG A 115 16.85 4.52 -17.63
N GLY A 116 15.74 3.82 -17.88
CA GLY A 116 15.69 2.63 -18.74
C GLY A 116 16.41 1.40 -18.17
N LYS A 117 16.72 1.39 -16.87
CA LYS A 117 17.38 0.25 -16.23
C LYS A 117 16.41 -0.61 -15.47
N GLU A 118 16.71 -1.91 -15.44
CA GLU A 118 16.17 -2.81 -14.41
C GLU A 118 17.05 -2.72 -13.17
N VAL A 119 16.45 -2.60 -12.00
CA VAL A 119 17.18 -2.53 -10.72
C VAL A 119 16.65 -3.58 -9.75
N VAL A 120 17.48 -4.01 -8.84
CA VAL A 120 17.10 -4.94 -7.76
C VAL A 120 16.96 -4.16 -6.47
N LEU A 121 15.94 -4.48 -5.68
CA LEU A 121 15.69 -3.79 -4.42
C LEU A 121 15.35 -4.78 -3.30
N THR A 122 16.03 -4.64 -2.15
CA THR A 122 15.62 -5.27 -0.90
C THR A 122 15.51 -4.22 0.20
N THR A 123 14.40 -4.27 0.94
CA THR A 123 14.14 -3.37 2.07
C THR A 123 13.70 -4.17 3.30
N THR A 124 13.69 -3.51 4.46
CA THR A 124 13.34 -4.17 5.72
C THR A 124 11.89 -4.66 5.75
N ASN A 125 10.93 -3.87 5.22
CA ASN A 125 9.50 -4.17 5.31
C ASN A 125 8.82 -4.25 3.95
N GLY A 126 9.01 -3.28 3.05
CA GLY A 126 8.26 -3.17 1.79
C GLY A 126 8.43 -4.39 0.87
N THR A 127 9.66 -4.91 0.70
CA THR A 127 9.87 -6.11 -0.13
C THR A 127 9.31 -7.39 0.51
N LYS A 128 9.28 -7.47 1.86
CA LYS A 128 8.58 -8.54 2.58
C LYS A 128 7.07 -8.49 2.30
N SER A 129 6.48 -7.29 2.32
CA SER A 129 5.04 -7.12 2.03
C SER A 129 4.70 -7.50 0.60
N LEU A 130 5.55 -7.17 -0.38
CA LEU A 130 5.40 -7.61 -1.76
C LEU A 130 5.50 -9.14 -1.88
N ASP A 131 6.42 -9.77 -1.16
CA ASP A 131 6.60 -11.23 -1.20
C ASP A 131 5.40 -11.97 -0.61
N VAL A 132 4.84 -11.52 0.53
CA VAL A 132 3.66 -12.19 1.10
C VAL A 132 2.40 -11.99 0.26
N ALA A 133 2.30 -10.91 -0.51
CA ALA A 133 1.16 -10.59 -1.36
C ALA A 133 1.29 -11.13 -2.80
N LYS A 134 2.43 -11.71 -3.20
CA LYS A 134 2.77 -12.03 -4.60
C LYS A 134 1.80 -12.97 -5.31
N ASP A 135 1.06 -13.78 -4.57
CA ASP A 135 0.10 -14.75 -5.09
C ASP A 135 -1.33 -14.17 -5.24
N ALA A 136 -1.56 -12.90 -4.85
CA ALA A 136 -2.82 -12.22 -5.14
C ALA A 136 -2.98 -11.98 -6.65
N GLU A 137 -4.22 -11.88 -7.12
CA GLU A 137 -4.51 -11.70 -8.54
C GLU A 137 -3.83 -10.45 -9.11
N ILE A 138 -3.88 -9.35 -8.34
CA ILE A 138 -3.26 -8.06 -8.69
C ILE A 138 -2.55 -7.49 -7.47
N VAL A 139 -1.27 -7.19 -7.60
CA VAL A 139 -0.50 -6.49 -6.55
C VAL A 139 0.01 -5.18 -7.11
N VAL A 140 -0.37 -4.07 -6.48
CA VAL A 140 0.07 -2.72 -6.84
C VAL A 140 0.75 -2.03 -5.66
N VAL A 141 1.53 -1.00 -5.97
CA VAL A 141 2.25 -0.22 -4.96
C VAL A 141 1.54 1.10 -4.71
N GLY A 142 1.24 1.38 -3.43
CA GLY A 142 0.60 2.61 -2.97
C GLY A 142 1.51 3.45 -2.07
N SER A 143 1.46 4.75 -2.27
CA SER A 143 2.08 5.76 -1.41
C SER A 143 1.28 7.07 -1.50
N PHE A 144 1.62 8.07 -0.70
CA PHE A 144 1.04 9.40 -0.90
C PHE A 144 1.39 9.97 -2.28
N LEU A 145 2.57 9.61 -2.84
CA LEU A 145 3.03 10.19 -4.11
C LEU A 145 2.10 9.90 -5.28
N ASN A 146 1.42 8.75 -5.29
CA ASN A 146 0.51 8.34 -6.37
C ASN A 146 -0.95 8.16 -5.90
N LEU A 147 -1.33 8.80 -4.79
CA LEU A 147 -2.58 8.57 -4.10
C LEU A 147 -3.81 8.75 -5.02
N ASP A 148 -3.90 9.86 -5.74
CA ASP A 148 -5.06 10.19 -6.57
C ASP A 148 -5.20 9.25 -7.77
N ILE A 149 -4.11 9.04 -8.53
CA ILE A 149 -4.14 8.19 -9.71
C ILE A 149 -4.43 6.73 -9.35
N LEU A 150 -3.82 6.24 -8.26
CA LEU A 150 -4.06 4.90 -7.76
C LEU A 150 -5.51 4.72 -7.31
N SER A 151 -6.04 5.65 -6.52
CA SER A 151 -7.42 5.58 -6.01
C SER A 151 -8.45 5.60 -7.13
N LYS A 152 -8.26 6.44 -8.16
CA LYS A 152 -9.11 6.48 -9.36
C LYS A 152 -9.07 5.15 -10.11
N TRP A 153 -7.86 4.62 -10.35
CA TRP A 153 -7.69 3.36 -11.03
C TRP A 153 -8.35 2.20 -10.25
N LEU A 154 -8.19 2.13 -8.93
CA LEU A 154 -8.82 1.11 -8.07
C LEU A 154 -10.36 1.16 -8.19
N ALA A 155 -10.95 2.35 -8.21
CA ALA A 155 -12.40 2.52 -8.34
C ALA A 155 -12.96 1.93 -9.65
N GLU A 156 -12.16 1.91 -10.72
CA GLU A 156 -12.56 1.40 -12.04
C GLU A 156 -12.44 -0.14 -12.15
N GLN A 157 -11.72 -0.81 -11.22
CA GLN A 157 -11.43 -2.25 -11.34
C GLN A 157 -12.62 -3.15 -11.01
N ASN A 158 -13.62 -2.67 -10.26
CA ASN A 158 -14.78 -3.46 -9.82
C ASN A 158 -14.36 -4.76 -9.09
N LYS A 159 -13.34 -4.69 -8.23
CA LYS A 159 -12.75 -5.78 -7.46
C LYS A 159 -12.61 -5.38 -5.99
N ASN A 160 -12.57 -6.38 -5.08
CA ASN A 160 -12.26 -6.13 -3.69
C ASN A 160 -10.81 -5.70 -3.54
N VAL A 161 -10.55 -4.74 -2.66
CA VAL A 161 -9.24 -4.11 -2.47
C VAL A 161 -8.80 -4.28 -1.01
N LEU A 162 -7.59 -4.80 -0.82
CA LEU A 162 -6.92 -4.82 0.48
C LEU A 162 -5.74 -3.83 0.46
N CYS A 163 -5.74 -2.86 1.36
CA CYS A 163 -4.56 -2.07 1.65
C CYS A 163 -3.68 -2.81 2.66
N LEU A 164 -2.53 -3.32 2.21
CA LEU A 164 -1.55 -4.01 3.04
C LEU A 164 -0.46 -3.04 3.49
N CYS A 165 -0.56 -2.59 4.74
CA CYS A 165 0.47 -1.78 5.38
C CYS A 165 1.70 -2.64 5.71
N SER A 166 2.89 -2.16 5.41
CA SER A 166 4.14 -2.87 5.71
C SER A 166 4.52 -2.80 7.17
N GLY A 167 4.08 -1.76 7.87
CA GLY A 167 4.37 -1.58 9.28
C GLY A 167 5.88 -1.45 9.57
N TRP A 168 6.25 -1.69 10.81
CA TRP A 168 7.65 -1.76 11.23
C TRP A 168 7.88 -3.00 12.09
N GLN A 169 8.63 -3.97 11.58
CA GLN A 169 8.91 -5.24 12.28
C GLN A 169 7.61 -5.94 12.74
N ASP A 170 6.67 -6.11 11.82
CA ASP A 170 5.33 -6.65 12.06
C ASP A 170 4.52 -5.88 13.14
N LYS A 171 4.80 -4.59 13.33
CA LYS A 171 4.02 -3.71 14.21
C LYS A 171 3.38 -2.60 13.39
N PHE A 172 2.22 -2.19 13.85
CA PHE A 172 1.48 -1.03 13.32
C PHE A 172 2.37 0.21 13.18
N ASN A 173 2.20 0.95 12.09
CA ASN A 173 2.73 2.31 11.94
C ASN A 173 1.64 3.30 11.48
N LEU A 174 1.82 4.57 11.78
CA LEU A 174 0.83 5.60 11.49
C LEU A 174 0.80 5.99 10.01
N GLU A 175 1.94 6.14 9.39
CA GLU A 175 2.06 6.67 8.03
C GLU A 175 1.42 5.78 6.97
N ASP A 176 1.64 4.47 7.02
CA ASP A 176 1.04 3.51 6.09
C ASP A 176 -0.48 3.45 6.31
N THR A 177 -0.89 3.42 7.59
CA THR A 177 -2.32 3.39 7.95
C THR A 177 -3.06 4.65 7.50
N ILE A 178 -2.45 5.83 7.59
CA ILE A 178 -3.05 7.09 7.11
C ILE A 178 -3.17 7.07 5.57
N CYS A 179 -2.18 6.54 4.87
CA CYS A 179 -2.24 6.38 3.42
C CYS A 179 -3.33 5.38 3.01
N ALA A 180 -3.43 4.23 3.68
CA ALA A 180 -4.51 3.27 3.49
C ALA A 180 -5.89 3.88 3.77
N GLY A 181 -5.99 4.69 4.83
CA GLY A 181 -7.21 5.43 5.19
C GLY A 181 -7.63 6.45 4.12
N ALA A 182 -6.68 7.10 3.46
CA ALA A 182 -6.94 8.02 2.35
C ALA A 182 -7.53 7.28 1.13
N ILE A 183 -6.96 6.12 0.77
CA ILE A 183 -7.47 5.25 -0.31
C ILE A 183 -8.89 4.76 0.06
N SER A 184 -9.08 4.28 1.29
CA SER A 184 -10.38 3.79 1.77
C SER A 184 -11.45 4.88 1.74
N ASP A 185 -11.13 6.09 2.23
CA ASP A 185 -12.07 7.22 2.22
C ASP A 185 -12.48 7.60 0.80
N TYR A 186 -11.52 7.64 -0.15
CA TYR A 186 -11.80 7.88 -1.55
C TYR A 186 -12.74 6.81 -2.13
N LEU A 187 -12.39 5.52 -2.02
CA LEU A 187 -13.16 4.42 -2.61
C LEU A 187 -14.58 4.36 -2.03
N ILE A 188 -14.75 4.49 -0.72
CA ILE A 188 -16.07 4.53 -0.07
C ILE A 188 -16.88 5.74 -0.55
N SER A 189 -16.26 6.91 -0.75
CA SER A 189 -16.94 8.12 -1.23
C SER A 189 -17.53 7.98 -2.63
N THR A 190 -17.04 7.04 -3.46
CA THR A 190 -17.61 6.74 -4.78
C THR A 190 -19.00 6.06 -4.70
N GLY A 191 -19.37 5.53 -3.53
CA GLY A 191 -20.58 4.72 -3.34
C GLY A 191 -20.49 3.30 -3.90
N GLN A 192 -19.40 2.93 -4.58
CA GLN A 192 -19.18 1.60 -5.16
C GLN A 192 -18.52 0.63 -4.17
N PHE A 193 -17.91 1.15 -3.11
CA PHE A 193 -17.20 0.38 -2.10
C PHE A 193 -17.83 0.52 -0.72
N THR A 194 -17.64 -0.49 0.08
CA THR A 194 -18.00 -0.53 1.50
C THR A 194 -16.87 -1.18 2.29
N SER A 195 -16.81 -0.89 3.58
CA SER A 195 -15.95 -1.57 4.54
C SER A 195 -16.82 -2.10 5.68
N VAL A 196 -16.47 -3.25 6.20
CA VAL A 196 -17.16 -3.88 7.33
C VAL A 196 -16.25 -4.05 8.55
N GLU A 197 -14.93 -3.87 8.36
CA GLU A 197 -13.94 -4.09 9.41
C GLU A 197 -13.55 -2.80 10.14
N ASP A 198 -13.34 -2.93 11.45
CA ASP A 198 -12.90 -1.83 12.32
C ASP A 198 -11.54 -1.25 11.88
N SER A 199 -10.67 -2.05 11.25
CA SER A 199 -9.36 -1.63 10.75
C SER A 199 -9.47 -0.50 9.72
N SER A 200 -10.39 -0.63 8.76
CA SER A 200 -10.63 0.38 7.73
C SER A 200 -11.28 1.64 8.32
N ILE A 201 -12.18 1.47 9.27
CA ILE A 201 -12.81 2.58 10.00
C ILE A 201 -11.73 3.37 10.76
N ALA A 202 -10.86 2.67 11.49
CA ALA A 202 -9.75 3.28 12.23
C ALA A 202 -8.79 4.02 11.28
N ALA A 203 -8.39 3.40 10.18
CA ALA A 203 -7.52 4.00 9.17
C ALA A 203 -8.12 5.28 8.57
N LYS A 204 -9.42 5.26 8.23
CA LYS A 204 -10.16 6.42 7.73
C LYS A 204 -10.15 7.57 8.74
N TYR A 205 -10.43 7.33 10.01
CA TYR A 205 -10.43 8.39 11.03
C TYR A 205 -9.02 8.94 11.27
N LEU A 206 -7.99 8.13 11.22
CA LEU A 206 -6.60 8.59 11.28
C LEU A 206 -6.28 9.50 10.09
N TYR A 207 -6.69 9.12 8.88
CA TYR A 207 -6.55 9.96 7.69
C TYR A 207 -7.28 11.28 7.84
N LEU A 208 -8.57 11.28 8.21
CA LEU A 208 -9.36 12.50 8.38
C LEU A 208 -8.75 13.46 9.41
N SER A 209 -8.08 12.92 10.43
CA SER A 209 -7.38 13.73 11.44
C SER A 209 -6.03 14.28 10.95
N ALA A 210 -5.43 13.65 9.93
CA ALA A 210 -4.08 13.97 9.44
C ALA A 210 -4.06 14.74 8.13
N LYS A 211 -5.13 14.69 7.32
CA LYS A 211 -5.16 15.10 5.90
C LYS A 211 -4.73 16.53 5.63
N ASP A 212 -4.98 17.44 6.55
CA ASP A 212 -4.63 18.84 6.37
C ASP A 212 -3.14 19.13 6.61
N ASN A 213 -2.43 18.23 7.33
CA ASN A 213 -1.00 18.38 7.60
C ASN A 213 -0.36 17.05 8.03
N TYR A 214 -0.06 16.16 7.09
CA TYR A 214 0.61 14.88 7.38
C TYR A 214 1.92 15.05 8.13
N LEU A 215 2.73 16.04 7.71
CA LEU A 215 4.03 16.30 8.32
C LEU A 215 3.90 16.73 9.78
N GLY A 216 2.92 17.56 10.10
CA GLY A 216 2.62 17.97 11.47
C GLY A 216 2.06 16.85 12.32
N TYR A 217 1.08 16.11 11.78
CA TYR A 217 0.41 15.02 12.48
C TYR A 217 1.40 13.90 12.86
N LEU A 218 2.26 13.51 11.92
CA LEU A 218 3.27 12.46 12.13
C LEU A 218 4.49 12.91 12.96
N LYS A 219 4.53 14.15 13.48
CA LYS A 219 5.68 14.68 14.24
C LYS A 219 6.11 13.76 15.38
N SER A 220 5.16 13.09 16.02
CA SER A 220 5.37 12.20 17.15
C SER A 220 5.51 10.73 16.76
N SER A 221 5.37 10.35 15.46
CA SER A 221 5.47 8.96 15.05
C SER A 221 6.86 8.39 15.36
N SER A 222 6.89 7.12 15.75
CA SER A 222 8.15 6.48 16.12
C SER A 222 9.08 6.32 14.92
N HIS A 223 8.51 6.02 13.74
CA HIS A 223 9.27 5.83 12.50
C HIS A 223 9.87 7.14 12.01
N ARG A 224 9.07 8.21 11.97
CA ARG A 224 9.57 9.54 11.60
C ARG A 224 10.71 10.00 12.53
N ARG A 225 10.62 9.76 13.86
CA ARG A 225 11.72 10.08 14.77
C ARG A 225 12.99 9.33 14.44
N ARG A 226 12.90 8.02 14.09
CA ARG A 226 14.07 7.23 13.67
C ARG A 226 14.73 7.81 12.44
N LEU A 227 13.95 8.08 11.39
CA LEU A 227 14.47 8.66 10.11
C LEU A 227 15.06 10.06 10.32
N LYS A 228 14.44 10.89 11.17
CA LYS A 228 14.98 12.21 11.52
C LYS A 228 16.37 12.10 12.17
N ASN A 229 16.59 11.13 13.03
CA ASN A 229 17.89 10.90 13.66
C ASN A 229 18.96 10.45 12.65
N LEU A 230 18.57 9.99 11.48
CA LEU A 230 19.44 9.66 10.34
C LEU A 230 19.58 10.84 9.34
N ASN A 231 19.10 12.04 9.69
CA ASN A 231 19.12 13.24 8.84
C ASN A 231 18.31 13.10 7.52
N LEU A 232 17.26 12.27 7.50
CA LEU A 232 16.42 12.01 6.32
C LEU A 232 15.17 12.91 6.27
N ASN A 233 15.29 14.16 6.67
CA ASN A 233 14.16 15.10 6.73
C ASN A 233 13.57 15.41 5.36
N GLU A 234 14.40 15.52 4.31
CA GLU A 234 13.94 15.78 2.95
C GLU A 234 13.20 14.57 2.37
N ASP A 235 13.71 13.35 2.63
CA ASP A 235 13.00 12.12 2.28
C ASP A 235 11.60 12.08 2.91
N ILE A 236 11.53 12.35 4.22
CA ILE A 236 10.26 12.39 4.96
C ILE A 236 9.29 13.39 4.34
N LYS A 237 9.75 14.61 4.05
CA LYS A 237 8.95 15.67 3.45
C LYS A 237 8.42 15.26 2.08
N TYR A 238 9.30 14.73 1.22
CA TYR A 238 8.95 14.27 -0.11
C TYR A 238 7.91 13.13 -0.05
N CYS A 239 8.18 12.07 0.72
CA CYS A 239 7.28 10.92 0.86
C CYS A 239 5.88 11.28 1.42
N LEU A 240 5.78 12.36 2.21
CA LEU A 240 4.52 12.83 2.80
C LEU A 240 3.84 13.94 1.96
N THR A 241 4.35 14.26 0.76
CA THR A 241 3.72 15.20 -0.15
C THR A 241 2.87 14.43 -1.16
N PRO A 242 1.52 14.59 -1.15
CA PRO A 242 0.66 13.82 -2.04
C PRO A 242 0.82 14.18 -3.51
N ASN A 243 0.50 13.21 -4.37
CA ASN A 243 0.26 13.40 -5.81
C ASN A 243 1.44 14.04 -6.56
N GLN A 244 2.64 13.47 -6.35
CA GLN A 244 3.85 13.90 -7.04
C GLN A 244 4.09 13.16 -8.36
N THR A 245 3.34 12.07 -8.61
CA THR A 245 3.49 11.23 -9.79
C THR A 245 2.17 10.56 -10.18
N ASP A 246 2.02 10.29 -11.48
CA ASP A 246 0.88 9.56 -12.06
C ASP A 246 1.23 8.09 -12.38
N VAL A 247 2.22 7.52 -11.72
CA VAL A 247 2.60 6.12 -11.94
C VAL A 247 1.89 5.17 -10.98
N ILE A 248 1.51 4.00 -11.48
CA ILE A 248 1.01 2.88 -10.68
C ILE A 248 1.95 1.70 -10.91
N PRO A 249 2.88 1.43 -9.97
CA PRO A 249 3.70 0.24 -10.09
C PRO A 249 2.88 -1.02 -9.79
N ILE A 250 2.99 -2.02 -10.68
CA ILE A 250 2.27 -3.30 -10.58
C ILE A 250 3.26 -4.46 -10.61
N LEU A 251 3.03 -5.47 -9.81
CA LEU A 251 3.83 -6.69 -9.79
C LEU A 251 3.37 -7.62 -10.93
N LYS A 252 4.26 -7.92 -11.86
CA LYS A 252 4.06 -8.85 -12.98
C LYS A 252 5.26 -9.77 -13.11
N ASN A 253 5.04 -11.09 -13.08
CA ASN A 253 6.10 -12.09 -13.25
C ASN A 253 7.33 -11.86 -12.33
N GLY A 254 7.07 -11.51 -11.07
CA GLY A 254 8.13 -11.29 -10.07
C GLY A 254 8.86 -9.94 -10.18
N LYS A 255 8.46 -9.06 -11.10
CA LYS A 255 9.00 -7.70 -11.24
C LYS A 255 7.92 -6.66 -11.07
N LEU A 256 8.25 -5.54 -10.46
CA LEU A 256 7.42 -4.34 -10.54
C LEU A 256 7.69 -3.66 -11.89
N VAL A 257 6.62 -3.26 -12.56
CA VAL A 257 6.63 -2.51 -13.81
C VAL A 257 5.60 -1.39 -13.73
N LYS A 258 5.69 -0.39 -14.59
CA LYS A 258 4.66 0.65 -14.71
C LYS A 258 3.43 0.09 -15.41
N LEU A 259 2.23 0.38 -14.86
CA LEU A 259 0.94 0.04 -15.46
C LEU A 259 0.68 0.94 -16.69
#